data_fffc13b84057f8b52dd8b45e27f43bb1
#
_entry.id   fffc13b84057f8b52dd8b45e27f43bb1
#
_cell.length_a   1.000
_cell.length_b   1.000
_cell.length_c   1.000
_cell.angle_alpha   90.00
_cell.angle_beta   90.00
_cell.angle_gamma   90.00
#
_symmetry.space_group_name_H-M   'P 1'
#
loop_
_entity.id
_entity.type
_entity.pdbx_description
1 polymer ?
#
loop_
_entity_poly.entity_id
_entity_poly.type
_entity_poly.pdbx_seq_one_letter_code
_entity_poly.pdbx_strand_id
1 'polypeptide(L)'
;DALAGLGALAPGWGWDAALHRTHYGEGSRYDFSEAMAGLLAPGWALRTWFAPRYFGGPTHALYTELNASRALDERWRAFGHAGWLHYGPAPSYQARPPDRVDTLVGIGLTLSRWDFRLARDGIAGGSARADLDARRRRAAWILGASVAF
;
A
#
# COMPACT_ATOMS: atom_id res chain seq x y z
N ASP A 1 4.21 13.44 11.88
CA ASP A 1 3.05 14.37 11.82
C ASP A 1 2.18 14.02 10.62
N ALA A 2 0.86 14.09 10.78
CA ALA A 2 -0.09 13.85 9.70
C ALA A 2 -1.24 14.86 9.77
N LEU A 3 -1.71 15.30 8.60
CA LEU A 3 -2.93 16.07 8.39
C LEU A 3 -3.77 15.31 7.36
N ALA A 4 -5.03 15.05 7.66
CA ALA A 4 -5.91 14.29 6.78
C ALA A 4 -7.27 14.99 6.59
N GLY A 5 -7.88 14.76 5.44
CA GLY A 5 -9.22 15.21 5.08
C GLY A 5 -10.01 14.09 4.41
N LEU A 6 -11.32 14.14 4.57
CA LEU A 6 -12.28 13.22 3.98
C LEU A 6 -13.49 13.98 3.49
N GLY A 7 -14.05 13.60 2.35
CA GLY A 7 -15.26 14.22 1.78
C GLY A 7 -16.05 13.29 0.89
N ALA A 8 -17.32 13.64 0.65
CA ALA A 8 -18.20 12.97 -0.29
C ALA A 8 -18.19 13.68 -1.66
N LEU A 9 -18.18 12.91 -2.74
CA LEU A 9 -18.29 13.42 -4.12
C LEU A 9 -19.71 13.24 -4.68
N ALA A 10 -20.31 12.07 -4.44
CA ALA A 10 -21.64 11.68 -4.89
C ALA A 10 -22.14 10.53 -4.01
N PRO A 11 -23.42 10.12 -4.08
CA PRO A 11 -23.88 8.94 -3.36
C PRO A 11 -23.00 7.71 -3.62
N GLY A 12 -22.41 7.16 -2.57
CA GLY A 12 -21.50 6.02 -2.64
C GLY A 12 -20.06 6.32 -3.09
N TRP A 13 -19.71 7.58 -3.39
CA TRP A 13 -18.36 7.99 -3.76
C TRP A 13 -17.80 9.00 -2.76
N GLY A 14 -16.55 8.82 -2.40
CA GLY A 14 -15.83 9.73 -1.52
C GLY A 14 -14.40 9.96 -1.99
N TRP A 15 -13.74 10.87 -1.31
CA TRP A 15 -12.32 11.10 -1.45
C TRP A 15 -11.67 11.21 -0.08
N ASP A 16 -10.39 10.87 -0.03
CA ASP A 16 -9.53 11.18 1.11
C ASP A 16 -8.23 11.83 0.63
N ALA A 17 -7.64 12.67 1.49
CA ALA A 17 -6.35 13.27 1.22
C ALA A 17 -5.58 13.42 2.54
N ALA A 18 -4.26 13.29 2.47
CA ALA A 18 -3.41 13.47 3.64
C ALA A 18 -2.06 14.07 3.25
N LEU A 19 -1.47 14.83 4.18
CA LEU A 19 -0.06 15.19 4.21
C LEU A 19 0.57 14.46 5.39
N HIS A 20 1.66 13.77 5.14
CA HIS A 20 2.36 12.99 6.13
C HIS A 20 3.84 13.34 6.15
N ARG A 21 4.44 13.37 7.34
CA ARG A 21 5.88 13.54 7.51
C ARG A 21 6.43 12.45 8.41
N THR A 22 7.42 11.75 7.91
CA THR A 22 8.12 10.68 8.62
C THR A 22 9.46 11.18 9.12
N HIS A 23 9.72 10.99 10.42
CA HIS A 23 10.98 11.31 11.08
C HIS A 23 11.63 10.02 11.59
N TYR A 24 12.91 9.81 11.25
CA TYR A 24 13.69 8.65 11.69
C TYR A 24 14.61 8.93 12.87
N GLY A 25 14.46 10.09 13.51
CA GLY A 25 15.25 10.54 14.64
C GLY A 25 16.01 11.84 14.34
N GLU A 26 16.66 12.40 15.35
CA GLU A 26 17.36 13.68 15.22
C GLU A 26 18.45 13.62 14.16
N GLY A 27 18.43 14.59 13.22
CA GLY A 27 19.43 14.72 12.14
C GLY A 27 19.38 13.61 11.09
N SER A 28 18.32 12.82 11.03
CA SER A 28 18.21 11.77 10.04
C SER A 28 18.10 12.33 8.62
N ARG A 29 19.00 11.85 7.74
CA ARG A 29 18.91 12.12 6.31
C ARG A 29 17.78 11.38 5.60
N TYR A 30 17.06 10.51 6.29
CA TYR A 30 15.99 9.69 5.75
C TYR A 30 14.60 10.28 5.98
N ASP A 31 14.53 11.44 6.64
CA ASP A 31 13.25 12.14 6.81
C ASP A 31 12.64 12.52 5.47
N PHE A 32 11.35 12.31 5.33
CA PHE A 32 10.63 12.69 4.12
C PHE A 32 9.17 13.07 4.41
N SER A 33 8.60 13.81 3.47
CA SER A 33 7.18 14.14 3.47
C SER A 33 6.50 13.53 2.25
N GLU A 34 5.25 13.17 2.39
CA GLU A 34 4.43 12.64 1.32
C GLU A 34 3.03 13.22 1.35
N ALA A 35 2.43 13.34 0.17
CA ALA A 35 1.04 13.70 -0.02
C ALA A 35 0.27 12.49 -0.53
N MET A 36 -0.93 12.27 -0.02
CA MET A 36 -1.83 11.21 -0.45
C MET A 36 -3.12 11.83 -0.99
N ALA A 37 -3.64 11.24 -2.05
CA ALA A 37 -4.99 11.47 -2.54
C ALA A 37 -5.65 10.12 -2.86
N GLY A 38 -6.93 10.00 -2.56
CA GLY A 38 -7.68 8.78 -2.76
C GLY A 38 -9.11 8.98 -3.23
N LEU A 39 -9.61 7.98 -3.94
CA LEU A 39 -11.00 7.80 -4.33
C LEU A 39 -11.56 6.57 -3.64
N LEU A 40 -12.75 6.71 -3.08
CA LEU A 40 -13.45 5.69 -2.31
C LEU A 40 -14.80 5.39 -2.96
N ALA A 41 -15.12 4.12 -3.09
CA ALA A 41 -16.44 3.66 -3.51
C ALA A 41 -16.82 2.38 -2.76
N PRO A 42 -18.09 1.96 -2.78
CA PRO A 42 -18.48 0.73 -2.13
C PRO A 42 -17.67 -0.47 -2.61
N GLY A 43 -16.93 -1.06 -1.70
CA GLY A 43 -16.12 -2.24 -1.95
C GLY A 43 -14.73 -2.00 -2.56
N TRP A 44 -14.31 -0.77 -2.83
CA TRP A 44 -12.93 -0.50 -3.25
C TRP A 44 -12.43 0.91 -2.88
N ALA A 45 -11.12 1.05 -2.84
CA ALA A 45 -10.42 2.32 -2.63
C ALA A 45 -9.17 2.35 -3.50
N LEU A 46 -8.99 3.43 -4.24
CA LEU A 46 -7.77 3.74 -4.99
C LEU A 46 -7.06 4.90 -4.28
N ARG A 47 -5.79 4.73 -3.93
CA ARG A 47 -4.98 5.78 -3.30
C ARG A 47 -3.64 5.93 -3.99
N THR A 48 -3.15 7.15 -4.02
CA THR A 48 -1.83 7.47 -4.56
C THR A 48 -1.08 8.34 -3.56
N TRP A 49 0.16 7.94 -3.24
CA TRP A 49 1.11 8.69 -2.41
C TRP A 49 2.24 9.22 -3.28
N PHE A 50 2.56 10.47 -3.10
CA PHE A 50 3.69 11.12 -3.75
C PHE A 50 4.66 11.67 -2.72
N ALA A 51 5.91 11.18 -2.76
CA ALA A 51 7.01 11.65 -1.94
C ALA A 51 8.07 12.32 -2.84
N PRO A 52 8.22 13.66 -2.82
CA PRO A 52 9.16 14.36 -3.68
C PRO A 52 10.63 14.04 -3.37
N ARG A 53 10.91 13.62 -2.13
CA ARG A 53 12.22 13.20 -1.65
C ARG A 53 12.08 11.94 -0.81
N TYR A 54 11.93 10.81 -1.49
CA TYR A 54 11.70 9.54 -0.82
C TYR A 54 12.95 9.11 -0.03
N PHE A 55 12.78 8.83 1.27
CA PHE A 55 13.87 8.59 2.21
C PHE A 55 14.97 9.67 2.18
N GLY A 56 14.57 10.95 2.04
CA GLY A 56 15.50 12.08 1.98
C GLY A 56 16.40 12.12 0.75
N GLY A 57 16.22 11.17 -0.17
CA GLY A 57 17.01 11.08 -1.40
C GLY A 57 16.59 12.11 -2.46
N PRO A 58 17.36 12.21 -3.55
CA PRO A 58 17.07 13.16 -4.64
C PRO A 58 15.98 12.65 -5.61
N THR A 59 15.48 11.44 -5.40
CA THR A 59 14.49 10.79 -6.28
C THR A 59 13.12 10.85 -5.65
N HIS A 60 12.12 11.27 -6.42
CA HIS A 60 10.74 11.15 -5.97
C HIS A 60 10.22 9.70 -6.12
N ALA A 61 9.21 9.38 -5.35
CA ALA A 61 8.49 8.12 -5.46
C ALA A 61 6.98 8.37 -5.56
N LEU A 62 6.32 7.56 -6.36
CA LEU A 62 4.88 7.49 -6.51
C LEU A 62 4.44 6.08 -6.18
N TYR A 63 3.61 5.92 -5.17
CA TYR A 63 2.99 4.65 -4.85
C TYR A 63 1.49 4.75 -5.10
N THR A 64 0.96 3.86 -5.92
CA THR A 64 -0.47 3.78 -6.20
C THR A 64 -0.98 2.41 -5.80
N GLU A 65 -2.06 2.37 -5.03
CA GLU A 65 -2.69 1.13 -4.60
C GLU A 65 -4.18 1.10 -4.90
N LEU A 66 -4.66 -0.09 -5.21
CA LEU A 66 -6.07 -0.45 -5.27
C LEU A 66 -6.36 -1.50 -4.21
N ASN A 67 -7.27 -1.19 -3.31
CA ASN A 67 -7.83 -2.13 -2.35
C ASN A 67 -9.28 -2.43 -2.73
N ALA A 68 -9.67 -3.68 -2.72
CA ALA A 68 -11.04 -4.10 -3.01
C ALA A 68 -11.51 -5.18 -2.06
N SER A 69 -12.80 -5.14 -1.73
CA SER A 69 -13.46 -6.17 -0.92
C SER A 69 -14.90 -6.33 -1.35
N ARG A 70 -15.36 -7.57 -1.45
CA ARG A 70 -16.73 -7.91 -1.82
C ARG A 70 -17.26 -9.01 -0.92
N ALA A 71 -18.44 -8.79 -0.33
CA ALA A 71 -19.20 -9.85 0.30
C ALA A 71 -19.64 -10.88 -0.77
N LEU A 72 -19.39 -12.13 -0.52
CA LEU A 72 -19.85 -13.26 -1.35
C LEU A 72 -21.18 -13.76 -0.83
N ASP A 73 -21.34 -13.79 0.49
CA ASP A 73 -22.59 -14.04 1.21
C ASP A 73 -22.56 -13.38 2.59
N GLU A 74 -23.42 -13.77 3.53
CA GLU A 74 -23.51 -13.20 4.88
C GLU A 74 -22.27 -13.46 5.75
N ARG A 75 -21.46 -14.46 5.40
CA ARG A 75 -20.29 -14.92 6.18
C ARG A 75 -18.99 -14.75 5.45
N TRP A 76 -19.00 -14.93 4.12
CA TRP A 76 -17.81 -14.93 3.31
C TRP A 76 -17.61 -13.62 2.57
N ARG A 77 -16.36 -13.17 2.51
CA ARG A 77 -15.93 -12.07 1.66
C ARG A 77 -14.65 -12.41 0.93
N ALA A 78 -14.51 -11.95 -0.30
CA ALA A 78 -13.25 -11.88 -1.01
C ALA A 78 -12.65 -10.49 -0.81
N PHE A 79 -11.32 -10.42 -0.75
CA PHE A 79 -10.61 -9.14 -0.71
C PHE A 79 -9.29 -9.23 -1.46
N GLY A 80 -8.83 -8.07 -1.92
CA GLY A 80 -7.57 -7.97 -2.65
C GLY A 80 -6.95 -6.60 -2.55
N HIS A 81 -5.66 -6.58 -2.81
CA HIS A 81 -4.83 -5.40 -2.90
C HIS A 81 -3.86 -5.54 -4.06
N ALA A 82 -3.61 -4.45 -4.77
CA ALA A 82 -2.54 -4.33 -5.75
C ALA A 82 -1.90 -2.96 -5.57
N GLY A 83 -0.59 -2.93 -5.36
CA GLY A 83 0.22 -1.74 -5.21
C GLY A 83 1.32 -1.67 -6.26
N TRP A 84 1.64 -0.47 -6.72
CA TRP A 84 2.74 -0.19 -7.63
C TRP A 84 3.54 1.01 -7.13
N LEU A 85 4.81 0.75 -6.82
CA LEU A 85 5.79 1.76 -6.44
C LEU A 85 6.68 2.08 -7.62
N HIS A 86 6.60 3.32 -8.09
CA HIS A 86 7.38 3.87 -9.17
C HIS A 86 8.36 4.93 -8.64
N TYR A 87 9.59 4.86 -9.10
CA TYR A 87 10.62 5.87 -8.79
C TYR A 87 10.85 6.77 -9.99
N GLY A 88 10.95 8.06 -9.74
CA GLY A 88 11.33 9.04 -10.76
C GLY A 88 12.78 8.91 -11.23
N PRO A 89 13.20 9.79 -12.15
CA PRO A 89 14.58 9.84 -12.61
C PRO A 89 15.54 9.99 -11.44
N ALA A 90 16.61 9.20 -11.45
CA ALA A 90 17.72 9.35 -10.52
C ALA A 90 18.81 10.25 -11.14
N PRO A 91 19.61 10.98 -10.34
CA PRO A 91 20.80 11.65 -10.84
C PRO A 91 21.74 10.67 -11.54
N SER A 92 22.51 11.15 -12.51
CA SER A 92 23.39 10.32 -13.36
C SER A 92 24.41 9.47 -12.59
N TYR A 93 24.74 9.88 -11.37
CA TYR A 93 25.66 9.16 -10.47
C TYR A 93 24.99 8.09 -9.60
N GLN A 94 23.65 7.95 -9.69
CA GLN A 94 22.88 6.96 -8.94
C GLN A 94 22.05 6.10 -9.88
N ALA A 95 22.05 4.79 -9.63
CA ALA A 95 21.13 3.90 -10.31
C ALA A 95 19.69 4.13 -9.77
N ARG A 96 18.76 4.35 -10.67
CA ARG A 96 17.33 4.42 -10.31
C ARG A 96 16.91 3.06 -9.73
N PRO A 97 16.25 3.03 -8.56
CA PRO A 97 15.66 1.79 -8.07
C PRO A 97 14.60 1.27 -9.07
N PRO A 98 14.51 -0.04 -9.26
CA PRO A 98 13.46 -0.60 -10.12
C PRO A 98 12.09 -0.47 -9.45
N ASP A 99 11.07 -0.38 -10.28
CA ASP A 99 9.69 -0.38 -9.84
C ASP A 99 9.34 -1.68 -9.10
N ARG A 100 8.39 -1.58 -8.17
CA ARG A 100 7.93 -2.70 -7.37
C ARG A 100 6.43 -2.82 -7.47
N VAL A 101 5.95 -4.05 -7.54
CA VAL A 101 4.53 -4.38 -7.48
C VAL A 101 4.31 -5.30 -6.28
N ASP A 102 3.33 -4.98 -5.47
CA ASP A 102 2.86 -5.85 -4.40
C ASP A 102 1.39 -6.19 -4.62
N THR A 103 1.02 -7.38 -4.20
CA THR A 103 -0.33 -7.92 -4.38
C THR A 103 -0.73 -8.73 -3.17
N LEU A 104 -2.01 -8.69 -2.83
CA LEU A 104 -2.59 -9.56 -1.83
C LEU A 104 -3.97 -9.99 -2.31
N VAL A 105 -4.28 -11.28 -2.23
CA VAL A 105 -5.60 -11.83 -2.52
C VAL A 105 -5.99 -12.77 -1.41
N GLY A 106 -7.22 -12.65 -0.91
CA GLY A 106 -7.66 -13.44 0.22
C GLY A 106 -9.16 -13.61 0.30
N ILE A 107 -9.53 -14.50 1.22
CA ILE A 107 -10.89 -14.73 1.66
C ILE A 107 -11.01 -14.51 3.16
N GLY A 108 -12.13 -13.98 3.59
CA GLY A 108 -12.49 -13.81 5.00
C GLY A 108 -13.77 -14.59 5.32
N LEU A 109 -13.82 -15.11 6.54
CA LEU A 109 -14.97 -15.81 7.09
C LEU A 109 -15.34 -15.20 8.44
N THR A 110 -16.55 -14.69 8.56
CA THR A 110 -17.10 -14.16 9.81
C THR A 110 -18.05 -15.18 10.43
N LEU A 111 -17.74 -15.61 11.65
CA LEU A 111 -18.57 -16.53 12.45
C LEU A 111 -18.89 -15.89 13.80
N SER A 112 -20.10 -15.37 13.96
CA SER A 112 -20.50 -14.63 15.15
C SER A 112 -19.55 -13.44 15.40
N ARG A 113 -18.78 -13.46 16.49
CA ARG A 113 -17.80 -12.42 16.84
C ARG A 113 -16.39 -12.70 16.30
N TRP A 114 -16.16 -13.82 15.61
CA TRP A 114 -14.87 -14.18 15.08
C TRP A 114 -14.76 -13.82 13.60
N ASP A 115 -13.62 -13.29 13.21
CA ASP A 115 -13.23 -13.04 11.82
C ASP A 115 -11.93 -13.79 11.51
N PHE A 116 -11.99 -14.68 10.54
CA PHE A 116 -10.86 -15.45 10.05
C PHE A 116 -10.46 -14.95 8.67
N ARG A 117 -9.18 -14.93 8.37
CA ARG A 117 -8.64 -14.48 7.07
C ARG A 117 -7.57 -15.43 6.59
N LEU A 118 -7.66 -15.80 5.32
CA LEU A 118 -6.62 -16.49 4.60
C LEU A 118 -6.29 -15.67 3.36
N ALA A 119 -5.02 -15.28 3.22
CA ALA A 119 -4.57 -14.49 2.09
C ALA A 119 -3.23 -14.99 1.56
N ARG A 120 -2.99 -14.71 0.29
CA ARG A 120 -1.69 -14.86 -0.34
C ARG A 120 -1.15 -13.49 -0.70
N ASP A 121 0.00 -13.17 -0.14
CA ASP A 121 0.79 -11.99 -0.43
C ASP A 121 1.83 -12.31 -1.50
N GLY A 122 2.19 -11.32 -2.33
CA GLY A 122 3.20 -11.43 -3.35
C GLY A 122 3.88 -10.10 -3.64
N ILE A 123 5.20 -10.13 -3.81
CA ILE A 123 6.00 -8.98 -4.20
C ILE A 123 6.78 -9.33 -5.46
N ALA A 124 6.71 -8.46 -6.48
CA ALA A 124 7.47 -8.56 -7.71
C ALA A 124 8.22 -7.24 -7.98
N GLY A 125 9.36 -7.32 -8.66
CA GLY A 125 10.24 -6.17 -8.91
C GLY A 125 11.30 -6.01 -7.82
N GLY A 126 12.22 -5.08 -8.02
CA GLY A 126 13.38 -4.87 -7.16
C GLY A 126 14.71 -5.05 -7.90
N SER A 127 15.82 -4.44 -7.44
CA SER A 127 17.11 -4.55 -8.13
C SER A 127 17.70 -5.94 -7.96
N ALA A 128 18.08 -6.54 -9.08
CA ALA A 128 18.82 -7.81 -9.12
C ALA A 128 20.18 -7.75 -8.38
N ARG A 129 20.61 -6.58 -7.96
CA ARG A 129 21.94 -6.33 -7.35
C ARG A 129 21.91 -6.24 -5.81
N ALA A 130 20.73 -5.98 -5.23
CA ALA A 130 20.56 -5.88 -3.77
C ALA A 130 20.21 -7.23 -3.13
N ASP A 131 19.91 -8.25 -3.92
CA ASP A 131 19.35 -9.47 -3.40
C ASP A 131 19.75 -10.67 -4.27
N LEU A 132 20.82 -11.36 -3.88
CA LEU A 132 21.13 -12.68 -4.45
C LEU A 132 19.96 -13.68 -4.23
N ASP A 133 19.04 -13.37 -3.31
CA ASP A 133 17.76 -14.04 -3.10
C ASP A 133 16.57 -13.44 -3.88
N ALA A 134 16.71 -12.28 -4.54
CA ALA A 134 15.62 -11.59 -5.23
C ALA A 134 15.07 -12.32 -6.46
N ARG A 135 15.67 -13.40 -6.89
CA ARG A 135 15.10 -14.34 -7.89
C ARG A 135 13.92 -15.13 -7.34
N ARG A 136 13.69 -15.15 -6.05
CA ARG A 136 12.50 -15.74 -5.46
C ARG A 136 11.42 -14.67 -5.41
N ARG A 137 10.39 -14.82 -6.25
CA ARG A 137 9.10 -14.15 -6.05
C ARG A 137 8.72 -14.41 -4.61
N ARG A 138 8.83 -13.42 -3.76
CA ARG A 138 8.45 -13.57 -2.36
C ARG A 138 6.93 -13.60 -2.32
N ALA A 139 6.37 -14.76 -2.08
CA ALA A 139 4.96 -14.94 -1.83
C ALA A 139 4.82 -15.67 -0.49
N ALA A 140 3.93 -15.16 0.36
CA ALA A 140 3.63 -15.72 1.66
C ALA A 140 2.14 -16.02 1.79
N TRP A 141 1.81 -17.06 2.56
CA TRP A 141 0.47 -17.26 3.05
C TRP A 141 0.31 -16.57 4.39
N ILE A 142 -0.79 -15.84 4.55
CA ILE A 142 -1.14 -15.11 5.77
C ILE A 142 -2.43 -15.73 6.30
N LEU A 143 -2.36 -16.23 7.53
CA LEU A 143 -3.53 -16.68 8.29
C LEU A 143 -3.74 -15.71 9.45
N GLY A 144 -4.94 -15.19 9.60
CA GLY A 144 -5.32 -14.27 10.67
C GLY A 144 -6.64 -14.68 11.32
N ALA A 145 -6.76 -14.37 12.60
CA ALA A 145 -8.01 -14.47 13.33
C ALA A 145 -8.14 -13.24 14.26
N SER A 146 -9.35 -12.69 14.35
CA SER A 146 -9.68 -11.61 15.28
C SER A 146 -11.04 -11.86 15.92
N VAL A 147 -11.24 -11.30 17.11
CA VAL A 147 -12.49 -11.43 17.88
C VAL A 147 -12.95 -10.03 18.31
N ALA A 148 -14.23 -9.73 18.11
CA ALA A 148 -14.87 -8.54 18.67
C ALA A 148 -15.41 -8.84 20.07
N PHE A 149 -15.25 -7.91 21.01
CA PHE A 149 -15.72 -8.01 22.39
C PHE A 149 -16.99 -7.19 22.58
#